data_8fda81fc9d2724f9a8be1e8754a84dc4
#
_entry.id   8fda81fc9d2724f9a8be1e8754a84dc4
#
_cell.length_a   1.000
_cell.length_b   1.000
_cell.length_c   1.000
_cell.angle_alpha   90.00
_cell.angle_beta   90.00
_cell.angle_gamma   90.00
#
_symmetry.space_group_name_H-M   'P 1'
#
loop_
_entity.id
_entity.type
_entity.pdbx_description
1 polymer ?
#
loop_
_entity_poly.entity_id
_entity_poly.type
_entity_poly.pdbx_seq_one_letter_code
_entity_poly.pdbx_strand_id
1 'polypeptide(L)'
;MAKQKFERTKPHVNIGTIGHVDHGKTTLTAAITMVLSTFGEAQAMRYDEIDKAPEEKARGITINTAHVEYETEHRHYAHVDCPGHADYVKNMITGAAQMDGAILVVSAPDGPMPQTREHILLARQVGVHYIVVFLNKTDMMDDEELLELVEMEIRELLSSYGFPGDEIPIIRGSALKALEYVQNGGTDPKNAPECQCIFQLMDEVDRYIPAPERDTDKPFLMPVEDVFSITGRGTVATGRVERGVVKVSDTVEIVGLQDKPRSTVVTGVEMFRKLLDQAEAGDNIGVLLRGIQRNEVERGQVLAKPGSIHPHTHYMGQVYVLTKEEGGRHTPFFNGYRPQFYFRTTDVTGNIKLPEGVEMVMPGDNVDMECTLITPIAMDEKLRFAIREGGRTVGSGVVTKIL
;
A
#
# COMPACT_ATOMS: atom_id res chain seq x y z
N MET A 1 -30.73 -10.71 -0.01
CA MET A 1 -29.96 -11.96 0.12
C MET A 1 -29.12 -11.87 1.38
N ALA A 2 -28.99 -12.94 2.18
CA ALA A 2 -28.08 -12.97 3.30
C ALA A 2 -26.63 -12.89 2.76
N LYS A 3 -25.77 -12.05 3.36
CA LYS A 3 -24.36 -12.01 2.99
C LYS A 3 -23.69 -13.32 3.37
N GLN A 4 -22.79 -13.80 2.52
CA GLN A 4 -21.97 -14.98 2.80
C GLN A 4 -21.02 -14.68 3.96
N LYS A 5 -20.69 -15.71 4.74
CA LYS A 5 -19.67 -15.67 5.77
C LYS A 5 -18.31 -15.97 5.14
N PHE A 6 -17.27 -15.24 5.53
CA PHE A 6 -15.90 -15.52 5.10
C PHE A 6 -15.36 -16.73 5.87
N GLU A 7 -14.81 -17.70 5.17
CA GLU A 7 -14.13 -18.87 5.77
C GLU A 7 -12.64 -18.80 5.45
N ARG A 8 -11.79 -18.87 6.47
CA ARG A 8 -10.33 -18.87 6.32
C ARG A 8 -9.86 -20.29 6.02
N THR A 9 -9.69 -20.59 4.75
CA THR A 9 -9.22 -21.92 4.29
C THR A 9 -7.74 -21.93 3.93
N LYS A 10 -7.16 -20.77 3.61
CA LYS A 10 -5.78 -20.59 3.17
C LYS A 10 -5.10 -19.45 3.92
N PRO A 11 -3.75 -19.44 4.01
CA PRO A 11 -3.01 -18.28 4.51
C PRO A 11 -3.34 -17.03 3.70
N HIS A 12 -3.57 -15.91 4.39
CA HIS A 12 -3.90 -14.62 3.79
C HIS A 12 -2.67 -13.75 3.63
N VAL A 13 -2.47 -13.21 2.42
CA VAL A 13 -1.35 -12.32 2.07
C VAL A 13 -1.87 -11.09 1.35
N ASN A 14 -1.39 -9.91 1.76
CA ASN A 14 -1.70 -8.66 1.08
C ASN A 14 -0.59 -8.33 0.10
N ILE A 15 -0.93 -8.22 -1.17
CA ILE A 15 0.00 -7.77 -2.21
C ILE A 15 -0.57 -6.59 -2.96
N GLY A 16 0.19 -5.98 -3.84
CA GLY A 16 -0.35 -4.95 -4.71
C GLY A 16 0.62 -4.58 -5.82
N THR A 17 0.10 -3.86 -6.80
CA THR A 17 0.85 -3.35 -7.94
C THR A 17 1.39 -1.96 -7.66
N ILE A 18 2.68 -1.77 -7.89
CA ILE A 18 3.39 -0.49 -7.85
C ILE A 18 4.15 -0.27 -9.16
N GLY A 19 4.52 0.97 -9.47
CA GLY A 19 5.27 1.30 -10.68
C GLY A 19 4.73 2.56 -11.36
N HIS A 20 5.37 2.97 -12.44
CA HIS A 20 5.06 4.21 -13.16
C HIS A 20 3.64 4.23 -13.75
N VAL A 21 3.10 5.42 -14.04
CA VAL A 21 1.87 5.57 -14.82
C VAL A 21 2.06 4.94 -16.21
N ASP A 22 1.00 4.38 -16.77
CA ASP A 22 0.97 3.71 -18.08
C ASP A 22 1.85 2.44 -18.23
N HIS A 23 2.50 1.96 -17.17
CA HIS A 23 3.22 0.68 -17.20
C HIS A 23 2.29 -0.55 -17.16
N GLY A 24 0.98 -0.36 -16.98
CA GLY A 24 -0.05 -1.41 -17.09
C GLY A 24 -0.38 -2.13 -15.77
N LYS A 25 -0.25 -1.46 -14.62
CA LYS A 25 -0.61 -2.01 -13.30
C LYS A 25 -2.05 -2.50 -13.23
N THR A 26 -3.01 -1.63 -13.53
CA THR A 26 -4.45 -1.95 -13.51
C THR A 26 -4.80 -3.00 -14.57
N THR A 27 -4.12 -2.97 -15.73
CA THR A 27 -4.27 -4.02 -16.77
C THR A 27 -3.80 -5.37 -16.24
N LEU A 28 -2.67 -5.41 -15.52
CA LEU A 28 -2.15 -6.63 -14.90
C LEU A 28 -3.12 -7.15 -13.82
N THR A 29 -3.62 -6.26 -12.96
CA THR A 29 -4.62 -6.59 -11.93
C THR A 29 -5.88 -7.20 -12.56
N ALA A 30 -6.38 -6.60 -13.65
CA ALA A 30 -7.51 -7.13 -14.40
C ALA A 30 -7.18 -8.50 -15.04
N ALA A 31 -6.00 -8.65 -15.64
CA ALA A 31 -5.56 -9.92 -16.23
C ALA A 31 -5.49 -11.06 -15.20
N ILE A 32 -4.92 -10.80 -14.01
CA ILE A 32 -4.85 -11.78 -12.92
C ILE A 32 -6.27 -12.23 -12.52
N THR A 33 -7.16 -11.27 -12.23
CA THR A 33 -8.53 -11.62 -11.79
C THR A 33 -9.32 -12.34 -12.87
N MET A 34 -9.18 -11.95 -14.14
CA MET A 34 -9.87 -12.59 -15.26
C MET A 34 -9.35 -14.01 -15.51
N VAL A 35 -8.04 -14.21 -15.54
CA VAL A 35 -7.42 -15.54 -15.74
C VAL A 35 -7.80 -16.49 -14.60
N LEU A 36 -7.63 -16.08 -13.34
CA LEU A 36 -7.94 -16.91 -12.17
C LEU A 36 -9.44 -17.17 -12.01
N SER A 37 -10.31 -16.26 -12.46
CA SER A 37 -11.76 -16.48 -12.41
C SER A 37 -12.25 -17.66 -13.25
N THR A 38 -11.51 -18.05 -14.28
CA THR A 38 -11.85 -19.22 -15.11
C THR A 38 -11.76 -20.53 -14.32
N PHE A 39 -11.06 -20.54 -13.17
CA PHE A 39 -10.92 -21.68 -12.27
C PHE A 39 -11.76 -21.54 -10.98
N GLY A 40 -12.55 -20.45 -10.87
CA GLY A 40 -13.31 -20.14 -9.66
C GLY A 40 -12.46 -19.59 -8.50
N GLU A 41 -11.20 -19.23 -8.77
CA GLU A 41 -10.22 -18.73 -7.79
C GLU A 41 -10.27 -17.20 -7.63
N ALA A 42 -11.10 -16.53 -8.41
CA ALA A 42 -11.33 -15.09 -8.33
C ALA A 42 -12.74 -14.71 -8.77
N GLN A 43 -13.20 -13.54 -8.34
CA GLN A 43 -14.29 -12.85 -9.02
C GLN A 43 -13.67 -12.06 -10.19
N ALA A 44 -14.06 -12.39 -11.42
CA ALA A 44 -13.60 -11.65 -12.60
C ALA A 44 -13.89 -10.15 -12.43
N MET A 45 -12.88 -9.31 -12.59
CA MET A 45 -13.02 -7.86 -12.58
C MET A 45 -12.41 -7.28 -13.85
N ARG A 46 -13.20 -6.47 -14.52
CA ARG A 46 -12.76 -5.75 -15.73
C ARG A 46 -12.00 -4.49 -15.34
N TYR A 47 -11.20 -3.95 -16.24
CA TYR A 47 -10.47 -2.72 -16.05
C TYR A 47 -11.37 -1.56 -15.55
N ASP A 48 -12.53 -1.38 -16.17
CA ASP A 48 -13.52 -0.35 -15.84
C ASP A 48 -14.30 -0.60 -14.53
N GLU A 49 -14.14 -1.78 -13.94
CA GLU A 49 -14.67 -2.13 -12.62
C GLU A 49 -13.63 -1.94 -11.51
N ILE A 50 -12.34 -1.89 -11.85
CA ILE A 50 -11.24 -1.54 -10.96
C ILE A 50 -11.18 -0.01 -10.85
N ASP A 51 -10.96 0.69 -11.96
CA ASP A 51 -10.99 2.16 -12.05
C ASP A 51 -12.43 2.66 -12.23
N LYS A 52 -13.14 2.85 -11.11
CA LYS A 52 -14.60 3.13 -11.11
C LYS A 52 -14.95 4.59 -11.15
N ALA A 53 -14.10 5.46 -10.60
CA ALA A 53 -14.41 6.87 -10.46
C ALA A 53 -14.54 7.55 -11.84
N PRO A 54 -15.50 8.47 -12.00
CA PRO A 54 -15.67 9.20 -13.28
C PRO A 54 -14.40 9.90 -13.75
N GLU A 55 -13.58 10.42 -12.83
CA GLU A 55 -12.31 11.05 -13.14
C GLU A 55 -11.26 10.05 -13.61
N GLU A 56 -11.19 8.86 -13.02
CA GLU A 56 -10.31 7.76 -13.43
C GLU A 56 -10.62 7.35 -14.88
N LYS A 57 -11.89 7.15 -15.18
CA LYS A 57 -12.37 6.81 -16.54
C LYS A 57 -12.11 7.92 -17.56
N ALA A 58 -12.28 9.19 -17.16
CA ALA A 58 -12.07 10.32 -18.03
C ALA A 58 -10.59 10.56 -18.36
N ARG A 59 -9.70 10.27 -17.42
CA ARG A 59 -8.24 10.49 -17.57
C ARG A 59 -7.49 9.23 -17.99
N GLY A 60 -8.10 8.03 -17.86
CA GLY A 60 -7.45 6.74 -18.10
C GLY A 60 -6.33 6.41 -17.12
N ILE A 61 -6.38 6.96 -15.90
CA ILE A 61 -5.37 6.74 -14.85
C ILE A 61 -6.05 6.38 -13.54
N THR A 62 -5.42 5.50 -12.75
CA THR A 62 -5.85 5.17 -11.39
C THR A 62 -5.55 6.35 -10.45
N ILE A 63 -6.54 6.79 -9.71
CA ILE A 63 -6.46 7.89 -8.73
C ILE A 63 -6.52 7.33 -7.30
N ASN A 64 -7.49 6.47 -7.03
CA ASN A 64 -7.69 5.83 -5.75
C ASN A 64 -7.16 4.40 -5.76
N THR A 65 -6.79 3.89 -4.59
CA THR A 65 -6.47 2.47 -4.45
C THR A 65 -7.71 1.62 -4.67
N ALA A 66 -7.60 0.58 -5.47
CA ALA A 66 -8.64 -0.41 -5.65
C ALA A 66 -8.22 -1.73 -4.98
N HIS A 67 -9.20 -2.42 -4.36
CA HIS A 67 -8.96 -3.69 -3.70
C HIS A 67 -9.69 -4.79 -4.44
N VAL A 68 -8.95 -5.83 -4.82
CA VAL A 68 -9.49 -7.05 -5.43
C VAL A 68 -9.08 -8.28 -4.64
N GLU A 69 -9.85 -9.35 -4.74
CA GLU A 69 -9.66 -10.61 -4.03
C GLU A 69 -9.48 -11.74 -5.04
N TYR A 70 -8.48 -12.59 -4.81
CA TYR A 70 -8.30 -13.84 -5.56
C TYR A 70 -7.49 -14.86 -4.75
N GLU A 71 -7.45 -16.08 -5.25
CA GLU A 71 -6.75 -17.20 -4.63
C GLU A 71 -5.85 -17.91 -5.63
N THR A 72 -4.81 -18.54 -5.09
CA THR A 72 -4.05 -19.61 -5.75
C THR A 72 -4.36 -20.94 -5.07
N GLU A 73 -3.75 -22.02 -5.50
CA GLU A 73 -3.87 -23.30 -4.79
C GLU A 73 -3.40 -23.18 -3.33
N HIS A 74 -2.44 -22.30 -3.05
CA HIS A 74 -1.74 -22.21 -1.77
C HIS A 74 -2.21 -21.07 -0.87
N ARG A 75 -2.72 -19.96 -1.43
CA ARG A 75 -2.95 -18.72 -0.69
C ARG A 75 -4.20 -17.97 -1.14
N HIS A 76 -4.71 -17.17 -0.22
CA HIS A 76 -5.73 -16.16 -0.45
C HIS A 76 -5.07 -14.78 -0.48
N TYR A 77 -5.33 -13.99 -1.52
CA TYR A 77 -4.75 -12.67 -1.72
C TYR A 77 -5.78 -11.55 -1.64
N ALA A 78 -5.45 -10.52 -0.85
CA ALA A 78 -5.98 -9.18 -1.03
C ALA A 78 -4.97 -8.39 -1.87
N HIS A 79 -5.40 -7.91 -3.03
CA HIS A 79 -4.55 -7.16 -3.94
C HIS A 79 -4.97 -5.70 -3.98
N VAL A 80 -4.02 -4.81 -3.77
CA VAL A 80 -4.19 -3.36 -3.81
C VAL A 80 -3.61 -2.82 -5.11
N ASP A 81 -4.46 -2.35 -6.00
CA ASP A 81 -4.00 -1.62 -7.20
C ASP A 81 -3.71 -0.17 -6.84
N CYS A 82 -2.45 0.24 -6.98
CA CYS A 82 -1.98 1.57 -6.59
C CYS A 82 -1.91 2.53 -7.78
N PRO A 83 -2.24 3.83 -7.56
CA PRO A 83 -2.03 4.84 -8.58
C PRO A 83 -0.54 4.98 -8.95
N GLY A 84 -0.27 5.28 -10.22
CA GLY A 84 1.09 5.46 -10.73
C GLY A 84 1.52 6.92 -10.88
N HIS A 85 0.58 7.86 -10.87
CA HIS A 85 0.84 9.27 -11.14
C HIS A 85 1.36 10.01 -9.89
N ALA A 86 2.32 10.91 -10.07
CA ALA A 86 2.96 11.65 -8.98
C ALA A 86 1.98 12.46 -8.10
N ASP A 87 0.87 12.96 -8.67
CA ASP A 87 -0.13 13.72 -7.91
C ASP A 87 -0.86 12.86 -6.86
N TYR A 88 -0.87 11.53 -7.03
CA TYR A 88 -1.60 10.60 -6.17
C TYR A 88 -0.70 9.76 -5.27
N VAL A 89 0.53 10.20 -5.04
CA VAL A 89 1.50 9.49 -4.18
C VAL A 89 0.96 9.25 -2.77
N LYS A 90 0.12 10.12 -2.22
CA LYS A 90 -0.55 9.88 -0.93
C LYS A 90 -1.35 8.57 -0.92
N ASN A 91 -2.10 8.33 -1.99
CA ASN A 91 -2.90 7.11 -2.12
C ASN A 91 -2.01 5.89 -2.37
N MET A 92 -0.91 6.07 -3.13
CA MET A 92 0.10 5.03 -3.30
C MET A 92 0.76 4.64 -1.97
N ILE A 93 1.18 5.61 -1.13
CA ILE A 93 1.76 5.33 0.19
C ILE A 93 0.77 4.57 1.07
N THR A 94 -0.50 5.01 1.08
CA THR A 94 -1.56 4.34 1.84
C THR A 94 -1.78 2.90 1.38
N GLY A 95 -1.81 2.68 0.07
CA GLY A 95 -1.94 1.34 -0.51
C GLY A 95 -0.72 0.46 -0.19
N ALA A 96 0.49 0.99 -0.38
CA ALA A 96 1.73 0.26 -0.12
C ALA A 96 1.88 -0.13 1.37
N ALA A 97 1.43 0.69 2.29
CA ALA A 97 1.45 0.38 3.73
C ALA A 97 0.58 -0.83 4.11
N GLN A 98 -0.33 -1.24 3.23
CA GLN A 98 -1.17 -2.42 3.44
C GLN A 98 -0.53 -3.72 2.95
N MET A 99 0.53 -3.64 2.14
CA MET A 99 1.12 -4.79 1.45
C MET A 99 2.12 -5.53 2.33
N ASP A 100 2.12 -6.85 2.24
CA ASP A 100 3.17 -7.74 2.75
C ASP A 100 4.28 -7.93 1.72
N GLY A 101 3.91 -7.82 0.43
CA GLY A 101 4.81 -7.81 -0.72
C GLY A 101 4.22 -7.04 -1.88
N ALA A 102 5.03 -6.62 -2.84
CA ALA A 102 4.59 -5.86 -4.00
C ALA A 102 4.98 -6.51 -5.33
N ILE A 103 4.16 -6.28 -6.35
CA ILE A 103 4.49 -6.56 -7.75
C ILE A 103 4.89 -5.22 -8.38
N LEU A 104 6.16 -5.09 -8.71
CA LEU A 104 6.68 -3.94 -9.44
C LEU A 104 6.44 -4.13 -10.93
N VAL A 105 5.59 -3.30 -11.52
CA VAL A 105 5.27 -3.36 -12.94
C VAL A 105 6.13 -2.36 -13.69
N VAL A 106 6.96 -2.84 -14.61
CA VAL A 106 7.80 -2.02 -15.48
C VAL A 106 7.47 -2.33 -16.92
N SER A 107 7.27 -1.31 -17.74
CA SER A 107 7.09 -1.45 -19.18
C SER A 107 8.45 -1.75 -19.83
N ALA A 108 8.55 -2.81 -20.59
CA ALA A 108 9.80 -3.21 -21.27
C ALA A 108 10.32 -2.12 -22.24
N PRO A 109 9.47 -1.50 -23.09
CA PRO A 109 9.91 -0.40 -23.97
C PRO A 109 10.41 0.84 -23.25
N ASP A 110 9.86 1.14 -22.06
CA ASP A 110 10.14 2.40 -21.37
C ASP A 110 11.23 2.25 -20.30
N GLY A 111 11.42 1.03 -19.76
CA GLY A 111 12.33 0.76 -18.65
C GLY A 111 11.89 1.43 -17.33
N PRO A 112 12.79 1.50 -16.32
CA PRO A 112 12.50 2.17 -15.05
C PRO A 112 12.39 3.67 -15.21
N MET A 113 11.23 4.23 -14.88
CA MET A 113 10.86 5.63 -14.98
C MET A 113 10.93 6.34 -13.61
N PRO A 114 10.83 7.68 -13.52
CA PRO A 114 10.96 8.39 -12.25
C PRO A 114 10.05 7.92 -11.13
N GLN A 115 8.75 7.66 -11.41
CA GLN A 115 7.83 7.14 -10.40
C GLN A 115 8.15 5.69 -10.02
N THR A 116 8.79 4.88 -10.89
CA THR A 116 9.28 3.56 -10.53
C THR A 116 10.25 3.66 -9.35
N ARG A 117 11.22 4.58 -9.43
CA ARG A 117 12.20 4.87 -8.37
C ARG A 117 11.52 5.33 -7.08
N GLU A 118 10.60 6.29 -7.18
CA GLU A 118 9.86 6.81 -6.04
C GLU A 118 9.01 5.72 -5.36
N HIS A 119 8.34 4.87 -6.14
CA HIS A 119 7.51 3.79 -5.61
C HIS A 119 8.34 2.71 -4.88
N ILE A 120 9.51 2.33 -5.40
CA ILE A 120 10.41 1.39 -4.72
C ILE A 120 10.87 1.98 -3.37
N LEU A 121 11.30 3.24 -3.37
CA LEU A 121 11.70 3.94 -2.16
C LEU A 121 10.58 3.97 -1.13
N LEU A 122 9.39 4.40 -1.53
CA LEU A 122 8.23 4.52 -0.64
C LEU A 122 7.77 3.16 -0.11
N ALA A 123 7.73 2.13 -0.96
CA ALA A 123 7.42 0.76 -0.53
C ALA A 123 8.39 0.29 0.55
N ARG A 124 9.70 0.52 0.36
CA ARG A 124 10.70 0.21 1.37
C ARG A 124 10.47 0.94 2.69
N GLN A 125 10.11 2.22 2.64
CA GLN A 125 9.87 3.05 3.82
C GLN A 125 8.65 2.61 4.62
N VAL A 126 7.56 2.23 3.95
CA VAL A 126 6.35 1.73 4.63
C VAL A 126 6.46 0.28 5.09
N GLY A 127 7.58 -0.39 4.82
CA GLY A 127 7.88 -1.72 5.34
C GLY A 127 7.56 -2.88 4.39
N VAL A 128 7.41 -2.63 3.11
CA VAL A 128 7.39 -3.70 2.10
C VAL A 128 8.80 -4.23 1.93
N HIS A 129 9.01 -5.50 2.25
CA HIS A 129 10.32 -6.15 2.21
C HIS A 129 10.52 -7.07 1.01
N TYR A 130 9.46 -7.45 0.33
CA TYR A 130 9.47 -8.40 -0.78
C TYR A 130 8.86 -7.75 -2.02
N ILE A 131 9.60 -7.82 -3.13
CA ILE A 131 9.15 -7.33 -4.44
C ILE A 131 9.35 -8.45 -5.46
N VAL A 132 8.34 -8.69 -6.28
CA VAL A 132 8.42 -9.50 -7.51
C VAL A 132 8.24 -8.54 -8.67
N VAL A 133 9.00 -8.69 -9.74
CA VAL A 133 8.93 -7.80 -10.91
C VAL A 133 8.12 -8.45 -12.02
N PHE A 134 7.20 -7.68 -12.59
CA PHE A 134 6.55 -8.02 -13.85
C PHE A 134 7.01 -7.06 -14.95
N LEU A 135 7.87 -7.57 -15.87
CA LEU A 135 8.32 -6.84 -17.05
C LEU A 135 7.23 -6.94 -18.13
N ASN A 136 6.40 -5.91 -18.18
CA ASN A 136 5.18 -5.86 -18.99
C ASN A 136 5.44 -5.34 -20.40
N LYS A 137 4.50 -5.57 -21.32
CA LYS A 137 4.52 -5.11 -22.73
C LYS A 137 5.69 -5.69 -23.52
N THR A 138 6.14 -6.89 -23.20
CA THR A 138 7.22 -7.56 -23.95
C THR A 138 6.81 -7.91 -25.39
N ASP A 139 5.53 -7.95 -25.68
CA ASP A 139 4.97 -8.06 -27.03
C ASP A 139 5.26 -6.86 -27.95
N MET A 140 5.77 -5.76 -27.39
CA MET A 140 6.19 -4.56 -28.13
C MET A 140 7.71 -4.52 -28.39
N MET A 141 8.46 -5.53 -27.95
CA MET A 141 9.92 -5.60 -28.10
C MET A 141 10.32 -6.98 -28.63
N ASP A 142 10.96 -6.97 -29.81
CA ASP A 142 11.47 -8.19 -30.46
C ASP A 142 12.96 -8.44 -30.18
N ASP A 143 13.64 -7.52 -29.48
CA ASP A 143 15.08 -7.57 -29.22
C ASP A 143 15.35 -8.12 -27.81
N GLU A 144 15.89 -9.34 -27.75
CA GLU A 144 16.21 -10.02 -26.49
C GLU A 144 17.32 -9.33 -25.71
N GLU A 145 18.33 -8.76 -26.39
CA GLU A 145 19.44 -8.05 -25.73
C GLU A 145 18.94 -6.80 -25.01
N LEU A 146 17.96 -6.10 -25.59
CA LEU A 146 17.33 -4.94 -24.94
C LEU A 146 16.48 -5.35 -23.73
N LEU A 147 15.79 -6.49 -23.80
CA LEU A 147 15.05 -7.01 -22.64
C LEU A 147 15.99 -7.35 -21.48
N GLU A 148 17.11 -8.00 -21.76
CA GLU A 148 18.14 -8.31 -20.75
C GLU A 148 18.73 -7.05 -20.14
N LEU A 149 18.95 -6.00 -20.94
CA LEU A 149 19.48 -4.73 -20.48
C LEU A 149 18.49 -4.04 -19.50
N VAL A 150 17.21 -4.02 -19.82
CA VAL A 150 16.17 -3.48 -18.94
C VAL A 150 16.07 -4.27 -17.64
N GLU A 151 16.19 -5.60 -17.68
CA GLU A 151 16.25 -6.40 -16.46
C GLU A 151 17.44 -6.06 -15.58
N MET A 152 18.63 -5.90 -16.18
CA MET A 152 19.83 -5.48 -15.43
C MET A 152 19.63 -4.12 -14.76
N GLU A 153 19.07 -3.15 -15.48
CA GLU A 153 18.76 -1.83 -14.91
C GLU A 153 17.80 -1.93 -13.74
N ILE A 154 16.75 -2.76 -13.83
CA ILE A 154 15.80 -2.99 -12.74
C ILE A 154 16.51 -3.62 -11.53
N ARG A 155 17.38 -4.61 -11.72
CA ARG A 155 18.14 -5.28 -10.65
C ARG A 155 19.08 -4.30 -9.94
N GLU A 156 19.83 -3.49 -10.68
CA GLU A 156 20.69 -2.45 -10.13
C GLU A 156 19.90 -1.43 -9.34
N LEU A 157 18.75 -1.00 -9.88
CA LEU A 157 17.86 -0.07 -9.22
C LEU A 157 17.34 -0.63 -7.88
N LEU A 158 16.83 -1.86 -7.86
CA LEU A 158 16.35 -2.51 -6.64
C LEU A 158 17.47 -2.68 -5.60
N SER A 159 18.67 -3.05 -6.04
CA SER A 159 19.85 -3.17 -5.19
C SER A 159 20.24 -1.82 -4.56
N SER A 160 20.14 -0.73 -5.30
CA SER A 160 20.43 0.63 -4.80
C SER A 160 19.49 1.07 -3.68
N TYR A 161 18.27 0.53 -3.64
CA TYR A 161 17.29 0.77 -2.56
C TYR A 161 17.30 -0.30 -1.47
N GLY A 162 18.31 -1.19 -1.46
CA GLY A 162 18.52 -2.19 -0.42
C GLY A 162 17.62 -3.42 -0.51
N PHE A 163 17.09 -3.72 -1.69
CA PHE A 163 16.48 -5.00 -2.01
C PHE A 163 17.53 -5.96 -2.61
N PRO A 164 17.36 -7.28 -2.50
CA PRO A 164 18.30 -8.25 -3.09
C PRO A 164 18.06 -8.38 -4.61
N GLY A 165 18.44 -7.35 -5.38
CA GLY A 165 18.11 -7.23 -6.81
C GLY A 165 18.48 -8.44 -7.66
N ASP A 166 19.60 -9.11 -7.36
CA ASP A 166 20.05 -10.30 -8.10
C ASP A 166 19.15 -11.53 -7.86
N GLU A 167 18.49 -11.60 -6.69
CA GLU A 167 17.64 -12.75 -6.30
C GLU A 167 16.17 -12.54 -6.62
N ILE A 168 15.76 -11.31 -6.92
CA ILE A 168 14.35 -10.94 -7.15
C ILE A 168 13.87 -11.60 -8.46
N PRO A 169 12.73 -12.33 -8.42
CA PRO A 169 12.12 -12.87 -9.63
C PRO A 169 11.65 -11.75 -10.56
N ILE A 170 12.00 -11.88 -11.84
CA ILE A 170 11.50 -11.01 -12.93
C ILE A 170 10.76 -11.89 -13.92
N ILE A 171 9.49 -11.64 -14.09
CA ILE A 171 8.62 -12.35 -15.01
C ILE A 171 8.34 -11.46 -16.22
N ARG A 172 8.63 -11.95 -17.41
CA ARG A 172 8.38 -11.28 -18.68
C ARG A 172 7.00 -11.64 -19.22
N GLY A 173 6.25 -10.66 -19.74
CA GLY A 173 4.97 -10.96 -20.35
C GLY A 173 4.21 -9.74 -20.86
N SER A 174 3.01 -10.00 -21.34
CA SER A 174 2.04 -8.97 -21.73
C SER A 174 0.72 -9.20 -21.01
N ALA A 175 0.46 -8.34 -20.02
CA ALA A 175 -0.80 -8.36 -19.29
C ALA A 175 -2.00 -8.13 -20.22
N LEU A 176 -1.83 -7.31 -21.26
CA LEU A 176 -2.86 -7.03 -22.26
C LEU A 176 -3.22 -8.28 -23.06
N LYS A 177 -2.22 -9.05 -23.54
CA LYS A 177 -2.45 -10.27 -24.30
C LYS A 177 -3.17 -11.34 -23.48
N ALA A 178 -2.79 -11.51 -22.22
CA ALA A 178 -3.47 -12.42 -21.30
C ALA A 178 -4.93 -12.01 -21.07
N LEU A 179 -5.18 -10.70 -20.88
CA LEU A 179 -6.52 -10.15 -20.70
C LEU A 179 -7.38 -10.34 -21.97
N GLU A 180 -6.84 -9.99 -23.13
CA GLU A 180 -7.51 -10.14 -24.44
C GLU A 180 -7.88 -11.59 -24.72
N TYR A 181 -7.01 -12.56 -24.41
CA TYR A 181 -7.30 -13.98 -24.59
C TYR A 181 -8.60 -14.40 -23.88
N VAL A 182 -8.73 -14.06 -22.59
CA VAL A 182 -9.92 -14.42 -21.81
C VAL A 182 -11.16 -13.62 -22.27
N GLN A 183 -11.00 -12.32 -22.57
CA GLN A 183 -12.11 -11.48 -23.04
C GLN A 183 -12.66 -11.91 -24.40
N ASN A 184 -11.81 -12.47 -25.26
CA ASN A 184 -12.22 -13.02 -26.57
C ASN A 184 -12.80 -14.45 -26.49
N GLY A 185 -13.06 -14.95 -25.27
CA GLY A 185 -13.68 -16.26 -25.06
C GLY A 185 -12.70 -17.43 -24.97
N GLY A 186 -11.43 -17.17 -24.67
CA GLY A 186 -10.45 -18.22 -24.37
C GLY A 186 -10.87 -19.02 -23.14
N THR A 187 -11.00 -20.33 -23.28
CA THR A 187 -11.53 -21.22 -22.24
C THR A 187 -10.46 -22.06 -21.52
N ASP A 188 -9.23 -22.04 -22.02
CA ASP A 188 -8.11 -22.82 -21.45
C ASP A 188 -6.87 -21.94 -21.24
N PRO A 189 -6.90 -20.99 -20.27
CA PRO A 189 -5.75 -20.13 -19.99
C PRO A 189 -4.49 -20.89 -19.56
N LYS A 190 -4.64 -22.06 -18.90
CA LYS A 190 -3.48 -22.88 -18.46
C LYS A 190 -2.59 -23.34 -19.62
N ASN A 191 -3.17 -23.57 -20.78
CA ASN A 191 -2.43 -24.02 -21.97
C ASN A 191 -2.21 -22.89 -22.99
N ALA A 192 -2.74 -21.70 -22.75
CA ALA A 192 -2.59 -20.55 -23.64
C ALA A 192 -1.23 -19.86 -23.41
N PRO A 193 -0.39 -19.70 -24.45
CA PRO A 193 0.90 -19.01 -24.31
C PRO A 193 0.76 -17.59 -23.76
N GLU A 194 -0.28 -16.88 -24.14
CA GLU A 194 -0.59 -15.50 -23.71
C GLU A 194 -0.81 -15.38 -22.20
N CYS A 195 -1.29 -16.45 -21.55
CA CYS A 195 -1.61 -16.46 -20.12
C CYS A 195 -0.49 -17.04 -19.24
N GLN A 196 0.54 -17.68 -19.83
CA GLN A 196 1.60 -18.32 -19.06
C GLN A 196 2.32 -17.36 -18.13
N CYS A 197 2.53 -16.11 -18.53
CA CYS A 197 3.17 -15.10 -17.70
C CYS A 197 2.37 -14.79 -16.41
N ILE A 198 1.05 -14.93 -16.43
CA ILE A 198 0.21 -14.71 -15.23
C ILE A 198 0.39 -15.87 -14.24
N PHE A 199 0.40 -17.13 -14.71
CA PHE A 199 0.66 -18.28 -13.84
C PHE A 199 2.08 -18.23 -13.26
N GLN A 200 3.10 -17.97 -14.09
CA GLN A 200 4.47 -17.81 -13.63
C GLN A 200 4.62 -16.70 -12.59
N LEU A 201 3.92 -15.56 -12.79
CA LEU A 201 3.92 -14.48 -11.82
C LEU A 201 3.33 -14.94 -10.47
N MET A 202 2.20 -15.63 -10.50
CA MET A 202 1.54 -16.07 -9.27
C MET A 202 2.33 -17.18 -8.57
N ASP A 203 2.96 -18.09 -9.29
CA ASP A 203 3.86 -19.11 -8.74
C ASP A 203 5.07 -18.45 -8.05
N GLU A 204 5.67 -17.43 -8.67
CA GLU A 204 6.79 -16.70 -8.05
C GLU A 204 6.35 -15.86 -6.86
N VAL A 205 5.17 -15.26 -6.89
CA VAL A 205 4.58 -14.56 -5.75
C VAL A 205 4.36 -15.54 -4.58
N ASP A 206 3.78 -16.72 -4.85
CA ASP A 206 3.59 -17.77 -3.83
C ASP A 206 4.92 -18.25 -3.23
N ARG A 207 5.96 -18.37 -4.05
CA ARG A 207 7.27 -18.87 -3.65
C ARG A 207 8.12 -17.83 -2.93
N TYR A 208 8.19 -16.60 -3.46
CA TYR A 208 9.14 -15.58 -3.03
C TYR A 208 8.65 -14.71 -1.87
N ILE A 209 7.35 -14.40 -1.83
CA ILE A 209 6.78 -13.62 -0.73
C ILE A 209 6.36 -14.57 0.39
N PRO A 210 6.99 -14.53 1.58
CA PRO A 210 6.62 -15.43 2.68
C PRO A 210 5.23 -15.10 3.22
N ALA A 211 4.57 -16.10 3.83
CA ALA A 211 3.39 -15.84 4.65
C ALA A 211 3.80 -14.97 5.85
N PRO A 212 3.19 -13.78 6.02
CA PRO A 212 3.63 -12.86 7.06
C PRO A 212 3.24 -13.36 8.46
N GLU A 213 4.13 -13.12 9.44
CA GLU A 213 3.79 -13.26 10.84
C GLU A 213 2.80 -12.16 11.23
N ARG A 214 1.75 -12.51 11.96
CA ARG A 214 0.68 -11.58 12.36
C ARG A 214 0.73 -11.31 13.87
N ASP A 215 0.82 -10.04 14.23
CA ASP A 215 0.82 -9.56 15.61
C ASP A 215 -0.59 -9.63 16.25
N THR A 216 -1.18 -10.81 16.35
CA THR A 216 -2.55 -11.01 16.86
C THR A 216 -2.67 -10.84 18.38
N ASP A 217 -1.59 -11.01 19.12
CA ASP A 217 -1.56 -10.91 20.59
C ASP A 217 -1.46 -9.47 21.10
N LYS A 218 -1.12 -8.52 20.22
CA LYS A 218 -1.07 -7.09 20.57
C LYS A 218 -2.47 -6.48 20.66
N PRO A 219 -2.64 -5.34 21.35
CA PRO A 219 -3.89 -4.59 21.31
C PRO A 219 -4.29 -4.20 19.89
N PHE A 220 -5.58 -4.35 19.57
CA PHE A 220 -6.12 -4.01 18.24
C PHE A 220 -5.79 -2.58 17.82
N LEU A 221 -5.36 -2.43 16.57
CA LEU A 221 -5.15 -1.15 15.91
C LEU A 221 -5.38 -1.30 14.40
N MET A 222 -6.18 -0.40 13.85
CA MET A 222 -6.48 -0.31 12.42
C MET A 222 -6.44 1.17 11.98
N PRO A 223 -5.48 1.59 11.15
CA PRO A 223 -5.51 2.90 10.50
C PRO A 223 -6.74 3.04 9.60
N VAL A 224 -7.41 4.19 9.67
CA VAL A 224 -8.56 4.50 8.82
C VAL A 224 -8.08 5.01 7.47
N GLU A 225 -8.51 4.36 6.41
CA GLU A 225 -8.16 4.69 5.01
C GLU A 225 -9.26 5.43 4.30
N ASP A 226 -10.50 4.94 4.46
CA ASP A 226 -11.68 5.58 3.89
C ASP A 226 -12.87 5.44 4.83
N VAL A 227 -13.84 6.34 4.64
CA VAL A 227 -15.07 6.39 5.46
C VAL A 227 -16.26 6.65 4.57
N PHE A 228 -17.26 5.79 4.69
CA PHE A 228 -18.52 5.97 3.99
C PHE A 228 -19.72 5.59 4.85
N SER A 229 -20.88 6.07 4.44
CA SER A 229 -22.14 5.74 5.08
C SER A 229 -22.92 4.73 4.25
N ILE A 230 -23.45 3.70 4.91
CA ILE A 230 -24.38 2.75 4.29
C ILE A 230 -25.78 3.06 4.82
N THR A 231 -26.69 3.41 3.91
CA THR A 231 -28.09 3.70 4.26
C THR A 231 -28.70 2.55 5.07
N GLY A 232 -29.24 2.86 6.25
CA GLY A 232 -29.85 1.89 7.16
C GLY A 232 -28.88 1.04 7.99
N ARG A 233 -27.54 1.20 7.81
CA ARG A 233 -26.53 0.44 8.55
C ARG A 233 -25.58 1.32 9.37
N GLY A 234 -25.31 2.54 8.94
CA GLY A 234 -24.44 3.48 9.64
C GLY A 234 -23.13 3.78 8.93
N THR A 235 -22.17 4.28 9.67
CA THR A 235 -20.83 4.64 9.18
C THR A 235 -19.91 3.44 9.19
N VAL A 236 -19.17 3.26 8.09
CA VAL A 236 -18.15 2.24 7.90
C VAL A 236 -16.81 2.92 7.76
N ALA A 237 -15.84 2.54 8.57
CA ALA A 237 -14.43 2.86 8.41
C ALA A 237 -13.70 1.65 7.81
N THR A 238 -12.92 1.85 6.75
CA THR A 238 -12.10 0.80 6.15
C THR A 238 -10.63 0.98 6.48
N GLY A 239 -9.92 -0.12 6.49
CA GLY A 239 -8.48 -0.16 6.67
C GLY A 239 -7.94 -1.57 6.83
N ARG A 240 -6.63 -1.69 6.84
CA ARG A 240 -5.93 -2.93 7.21
C ARG A 240 -5.74 -2.96 8.72
N VAL A 241 -6.05 -4.08 9.34
CA VAL A 241 -5.69 -4.31 10.74
C VAL A 241 -4.17 -4.39 10.87
N GLU A 242 -3.56 -3.41 11.52
CA GLU A 242 -2.11 -3.34 11.72
C GLU A 242 -1.65 -4.37 12.75
N ARG A 243 -2.41 -4.53 13.84
CA ARG A 243 -2.14 -5.47 14.93
C ARG A 243 -3.40 -5.84 15.72
N GLY A 244 -3.34 -6.96 16.41
CA GLY A 244 -4.41 -7.43 17.29
C GLY A 244 -5.59 -8.06 16.58
N VAL A 245 -6.67 -8.20 17.34
CA VAL A 245 -7.95 -8.80 16.90
C VAL A 245 -9.08 -7.88 17.31
N VAL A 246 -10.10 -7.74 16.45
CA VAL A 246 -11.35 -7.05 16.74
C VAL A 246 -12.54 -7.96 16.46
N LYS A 247 -13.55 -7.93 17.33
CA LYS A 247 -14.79 -8.72 17.23
C LYS A 247 -16.00 -7.80 17.13
N VAL A 248 -17.07 -8.34 16.59
CA VAL A 248 -18.37 -7.68 16.69
C VAL A 248 -18.74 -7.52 18.17
N SER A 249 -19.25 -6.37 18.55
CA SER A 249 -19.57 -5.89 19.90
C SER A 249 -18.39 -5.39 20.73
N ASP A 250 -17.16 -5.43 20.21
CA ASP A 250 -16.04 -4.81 20.91
C ASP A 250 -16.20 -3.28 20.95
N THR A 251 -15.72 -2.70 22.05
CA THR A 251 -15.55 -1.25 22.17
C THR A 251 -14.19 -0.86 21.58
N VAL A 252 -14.19 0.15 20.72
CA VAL A 252 -12.98 0.73 20.13
C VAL A 252 -12.94 2.23 20.34
N GLU A 253 -11.77 2.81 20.27
CA GLU A 253 -11.56 4.27 20.28
C GLU A 253 -11.08 4.74 18.90
N ILE A 254 -11.61 5.88 18.48
CA ILE A 254 -11.14 6.67 17.33
C ILE A 254 -10.10 7.64 17.88
N VAL A 255 -8.85 7.50 17.44
CA VAL A 255 -7.69 8.23 17.97
C VAL A 255 -6.95 8.97 16.86
N GLY A 256 -6.47 10.16 17.14
CA GLY A 256 -5.71 11.02 16.21
C GLY A 256 -6.57 12.12 15.58
N LEU A 257 -5.91 13.13 15.03
CA LEU A 257 -6.44 14.36 14.44
C LEU A 257 -7.25 15.23 15.42
N GLN A 258 -7.58 14.70 16.59
CA GLN A 258 -8.25 15.38 17.70
C GLN A 258 -7.52 15.06 19.00
N ASP A 259 -7.60 15.98 19.98
CA ASP A 259 -6.90 15.83 21.27
C ASP A 259 -7.49 14.70 22.13
N LYS A 260 -8.78 14.43 21.98
CA LYS A 260 -9.49 13.43 22.79
C LYS A 260 -9.97 12.25 21.95
N PRO A 261 -9.62 11.02 22.34
CA PRO A 261 -10.22 9.83 21.74
C PRO A 261 -11.74 9.79 21.93
N ARG A 262 -12.42 9.19 20.97
CA ARG A 262 -13.85 8.95 21.00
C ARG A 262 -14.17 7.48 20.98
N SER A 263 -14.87 6.99 21.97
CA SER A 263 -15.27 5.58 22.07
C SER A 263 -16.52 5.28 21.25
N THR A 264 -16.56 4.11 20.63
CA THR A 264 -17.70 3.55 19.91
C THR A 264 -17.69 2.03 19.98
N VAL A 265 -18.77 1.40 19.49
CA VAL A 265 -18.91 -0.06 19.48
C VAL A 265 -18.96 -0.56 18.04
N VAL A 266 -18.22 -1.61 17.75
CA VAL A 266 -18.24 -2.33 16.49
C VAL A 266 -19.54 -3.11 16.34
N THR A 267 -20.35 -2.79 15.34
CA THR A 267 -21.64 -3.45 15.08
C THR A 267 -21.58 -4.48 13.95
N GLY A 268 -20.47 -4.51 13.21
CA GLY A 268 -20.23 -5.48 12.15
C GLY A 268 -18.82 -5.34 11.59
N VAL A 269 -18.30 -6.44 11.11
CA VAL A 269 -17.00 -6.51 10.41
C VAL A 269 -17.23 -7.21 9.08
N GLU A 270 -16.69 -6.63 8.01
CA GLU A 270 -16.82 -7.16 6.66
C GLU A 270 -15.47 -7.14 5.94
N MET A 271 -15.20 -8.19 5.17
CA MET A 271 -14.07 -8.27 4.24
C MET A 271 -14.58 -8.75 2.90
N PHE A 272 -14.28 -8.02 1.80
CA PHE A 272 -14.76 -8.34 0.44
C PHE A 272 -16.27 -8.62 0.37
N ARG A 273 -17.08 -7.80 1.07
CA ARG A 273 -18.55 -7.92 1.19
C ARG A 273 -19.05 -9.19 1.89
N LYS A 274 -18.16 -10.00 2.46
CA LYS A 274 -18.48 -11.15 3.30
C LYS A 274 -18.44 -10.75 4.79
N LEU A 275 -19.29 -11.32 5.61
CA LEU A 275 -19.34 -11.05 7.05
C LEU A 275 -18.27 -11.83 7.79
N LEU A 276 -17.65 -11.17 8.78
CA LEU A 276 -16.75 -11.80 9.75
C LEU A 276 -17.29 -11.66 11.17
N ASP A 277 -17.09 -12.69 12.00
CA ASP A 277 -17.32 -12.60 13.45
C ASP A 277 -16.18 -11.82 14.12
N GLN A 278 -14.96 -11.99 13.61
CA GLN A 278 -13.76 -11.29 14.06
C GLN A 278 -12.80 -11.05 12.88
N ALA A 279 -12.00 -10.01 13.00
CA ALA A 279 -10.86 -9.74 12.12
C ALA A 279 -9.57 -9.67 12.92
N GLU A 280 -8.45 -10.00 12.28
CA GLU A 280 -7.15 -10.08 12.90
C GLU A 280 -6.09 -9.31 12.09
N ALA A 281 -4.93 -9.12 12.69
CA ALA A 281 -3.80 -8.45 12.05
C ALA A 281 -3.58 -8.97 10.62
N GLY A 282 -3.49 -8.06 9.67
CA GLY A 282 -3.35 -8.33 8.24
C GLY A 282 -4.64 -8.30 7.42
N ASP A 283 -5.82 -8.36 8.04
CA ASP A 283 -7.08 -8.30 7.31
C ASP A 283 -7.39 -6.89 6.81
N ASN A 284 -7.83 -6.77 5.57
CA ASN A 284 -8.40 -5.54 5.02
C ASN A 284 -9.91 -5.55 5.22
N ILE A 285 -10.40 -4.72 6.12
CA ILE A 285 -11.79 -4.79 6.58
C ILE A 285 -12.53 -3.46 6.53
N GLY A 286 -13.85 -3.56 6.48
CA GLY A 286 -14.77 -2.49 6.82
C GLY A 286 -15.40 -2.74 8.19
N VAL A 287 -15.26 -1.78 9.09
CA VAL A 287 -15.81 -1.82 10.45
C VAL A 287 -17.02 -0.90 10.55
N LEU A 288 -18.17 -1.45 10.90
CA LEU A 288 -19.39 -0.67 11.15
C LEU A 288 -19.35 -0.12 12.58
N LEU A 289 -19.53 1.19 12.71
CA LEU A 289 -19.41 1.92 13.98
C LEU A 289 -20.78 2.40 14.46
N ARG A 290 -21.10 2.13 15.74
CA ARG A 290 -22.37 2.53 16.35
C ARG A 290 -22.39 4.02 16.68
N GLY A 291 -23.43 4.74 16.21
CA GLY A 291 -23.69 6.12 16.62
C GLY A 291 -22.64 7.14 16.16
N ILE A 292 -21.81 6.77 15.19
CA ILE A 292 -20.81 7.63 14.57
C ILE A 292 -21.35 8.12 13.23
N GLN A 293 -21.29 9.43 12.99
CA GLN A 293 -21.59 10.01 11.68
C GLN A 293 -20.33 10.03 10.82
N ARG A 294 -20.50 10.09 9.48
CA ARG A 294 -19.38 10.09 8.55
C ARG A 294 -18.34 11.19 8.80
N ASN A 295 -18.79 12.38 9.22
CA ASN A 295 -17.95 13.54 9.52
C ASN A 295 -17.29 13.49 10.90
N GLU A 296 -17.50 12.43 11.67
CA GLU A 296 -16.93 12.25 13.02
C GLU A 296 -15.77 11.24 13.03
N VAL A 297 -15.50 10.62 11.90
CA VAL A 297 -14.34 9.78 11.66
C VAL A 297 -13.78 10.10 10.28
N GLU A 298 -12.46 10.16 10.15
CA GLU A 298 -11.80 10.56 8.92
C GLU A 298 -10.50 9.78 8.70
N ARG A 299 -10.05 9.75 7.44
CA ARG A 299 -8.76 9.18 7.05
C ARG A 299 -7.63 9.83 7.88
N GLY A 300 -6.73 8.99 8.38
CA GLY A 300 -5.60 9.41 9.22
C GLY A 300 -5.79 9.19 10.71
N GLN A 301 -7.03 8.99 11.15
CA GLN A 301 -7.30 8.46 12.48
C GLN A 301 -7.04 6.96 12.53
N VAL A 302 -7.00 6.39 13.71
CA VAL A 302 -6.96 4.94 13.92
C VAL A 302 -8.14 4.48 14.76
N LEU A 303 -8.63 3.26 14.50
CA LEU A 303 -9.47 2.53 15.43
C LEU A 303 -8.55 1.66 16.29
N ALA A 304 -8.67 1.76 17.59
CA ALA A 304 -7.79 1.05 18.51
C ALA A 304 -8.55 0.49 19.72
N LYS A 305 -7.95 -0.51 20.37
CA LYS A 305 -8.43 -0.95 21.69
C LYS A 305 -8.36 0.23 22.66
N PRO A 306 -9.39 0.48 23.49
CA PRO A 306 -9.43 1.62 24.41
C PRO A 306 -8.18 1.73 25.26
N GLY A 307 -7.58 2.95 25.29
CA GLY A 307 -6.38 3.26 26.05
C GLY A 307 -5.07 2.63 25.58
N SER A 308 -5.05 2.00 24.40
CA SER A 308 -3.85 1.32 23.89
C SER A 308 -2.91 2.19 23.05
N ILE A 309 -3.37 3.35 22.60
CA ILE A 309 -2.61 4.35 21.86
C ILE A 309 -3.16 5.74 22.15
N HIS A 310 -2.30 6.75 22.07
CA HIS A 310 -2.68 8.14 22.38
C HIS A 310 -2.29 9.09 21.24
N PRO A 311 -3.01 10.24 21.10
CA PRO A 311 -2.64 11.27 20.15
C PRO A 311 -1.47 12.10 20.69
N HIS A 312 -0.46 12.36 19.86
CA HIS A 312 0.72 13.17 20.20
C HIS A 312 1.07 14.14 19.07
N THR A 313 1.61 15.30 19.46
CA THR A 313 2.12 16.31 18.52
C THR A 313 3.64 16.47 18.59
N HIS A 314 4.28 15.98 19.68
CA HIS A 314 5.66 16.29 20.00
C HIS A 314 6.46 14.99 20.22
N TYR A 315 7.55 14.81 19.46
CA TYR A 315 8.35 13.60 19.49
C TYR A 315 9.79 13.83 19.03
N MET A 316 10.68 12.93 19.39
CA MET A 316 12.01 12.76 18.78
C MET A 316 11.92 11.77 17.64
N GLY A 317 12.52 12.11 16.51
CA GLY A 317 12.62 11.24 15.35
C GLY A 317 14.07 11.10 14.89
N GLN A 318 14.49 9.89 14.58
CA GLN A 318 15.72 9.65 13.84
C GLN A 318 15.36 9.66 12.35
N VAL A 319 16.02 10.53 11.58
CA VAL A 319 15.69 10.81 10.19
C VAL A 319 16.89 10.68 9.29
N TYR A 320 16.74 9.95 8.21
CA TYR A 320 17.63 9.95 7.06
C TYR A 320 17.12 10.92 6.01
N VAL A 321 17.96 11.84 5.57
CA VAL A 321 17.64 12.85 4.54
C VAL A 321 18.12 12.34 3.19
N LEU A 322 17.18 12.13 2.27
CA LEU A 322 17.46 11.57 0.94
C LEU A 322 18.37 12.48 0.13
N THR A 323 19.34 11.87 -0.56
CA THR A 323 20.23 12.57 -1.50
C THR A 323 19.47 12.96 -2.78
N LYS A 324 20.12 13.79 -3.60
CA LYS A 324 19.59 14.18 -4.92
C LYS A 324 19.43 12.94 -5.84
N GLU A 325 20.38 12.03 -5.80
CA GLU A 325 20.40 10.80 -6.59
C GLU A 325 19.24 9.87 -6.21
N GLU A 326 18.84 9.89 -4.96
CA GLU A 326 17.67 9.17 -4.44
C GLU A 326 16.34 9.92 -4.69
N GLY A 327 16.34 11.00 -5.43
CA GLY A 327 15.17 11.84 -5.72
C GLY A 327 14.83 12.86 -4.63
N GLY A 328 15.67 12.97 -3.61
CA GLY A 328 15.49 13.87 -2.47
C GLY A 328 15.91 15.32 -2.76
N ARG A 329 16.42 15.99 -1.71
CA ARG A 329 16.88 17.38 -1.78
C ARG A 329 18.28 17.47 -2.37
N HIS A 330 18.60 18.64 -2.90
CA HIS A 330 19.98 19.04 -3.31
C HIS A 330 20.53 20.18 -2.46
N THR A 331 19.72 20.71 -1.53
CA THR A 331 20.10 21.80 -0.63
C THR A 331 19.89 21.38 0.83
N PRO A 332 20.70 21.90 1.77
CA PRO A 332 20.47 21.67 3.20
C PRO A 332 19.15 22.31 3.65
N PHE A 333 18.68 21.89 4.81
CA PHE A 333 17.67 22.61 5.57
C PHE A 333 18.19 23.01 6.95
N PHE A 334 17.53 24.00 7.54
CA PHE A 334 17.94 24.66 8.78
C PHE A 334 16.88 24.44 9.86
N ASN A 335 17.23 24.84 11.08
CA ASN A 335 16.31 24.87 12.18
C ASN A 335 15.03 25.64 11.84
N GLY A 336 13.86 25.10 12.24
CA GLY A 336 12.56 25.67 11.88
C GLY A 336 12.04 25.23 10.50
N TYR A 337 12.69 24.26 9.83
CA TYR A 337 12.16 23.67 8.60
C TYR A 337 10.77 23.05 8.83
N ARG A 338 9.85 23.29 7.89
CA ARG A 338 8.43 22.99 8.06
C ARG A 338 7.85 22.15 6.91
N PRO A 339 8.21 20.86 6.83
CA PRO A 339 7.70 19.95 5.80
C PRO A 339 6.37 19.31 6.18
N GLN A 340 5.90 18.42 5.31
CA GLN A 340 4.81 17.47 5.59
C GLN A 340 5.38 16.15 6.10
N PHE A 341 4.80 15.64 7.18
CA PHE A 341 5.09 14.34 7.79
C PHE A 341 3.98 13.37 7.45
N TYR A 342 4.33 12.26 6.84
CA TYR A 342 3.39 11.19 6.46
C TYR A 342 3.45 10.06 7.47
N PHE A 343 2.34 9.87 8.17
CA PHE A 343 2.16 8.77 9.12
C PHE A 343 1.00 7.89 8.67
N ARG A 344 1.22 6.59 8.55
CA ARG A 344 0.15 5.64 8.13
C ARG A 344 -0.63 6.14 6.91
N THR A 345 -1.85 6.63 7.14
CA THR A 345 -2.80 7.03 6.08
C THR A 345 -2.96 8.55 5.94
N THR A 346 -2.20 9.37 6.67
CA THR A 346 -2.33 10.83 6.67
C THR A 346 -1.01 11.57 6.58
N ASP A 347 -1.09 12.83 6.21
CA ASP A 347 0.00 13.79 6.26
C ASP A 347 -0.34 14.96 7.17
N VAL A 348 0.63 15.42 7.94
CA VAL A 348 0.52 16.56 8.82
C VAL A 348 1.74 17.44 8.69
N THR A 349 1.51 18.76 8.63
CA THR A 349 2.60 19.73 8.68
C THR A 349 3.22 19.75 10.07
N GLY A 350 4.54 19.77 10.14
CA GLY A 350 5.25 19.88 11.42
C GLY A 350 6.46 20.77 11.31
N ASN A 351 6.98 21.20 12.43
CA ASN A 351 8.18 21.99 12.56
C ASN A 351 9.32 21.13 13.09
N ILE A 352 10.52 21.30 12.55
CA ILE A 352 11.73 20.60 12.96
C ILE A 352 12.61 21.52 13.79
N LYS A 353 13.06 21.02 14.92
CA LYS A 353 14.11 21.62 15.74
C LYS A 353 15.32 20.71 15.74
N LEU A 354 16.45 21.25 15.29
CA LEU A 354 17.71 20.53 15.22
C LEU A 354 18.38 20.46 16.61
N PRO A 355 19.24 19.45 16.86
CA PRO A 355 20.04 19.34 18.08
C PRO A 355 20.93 20.56 18.30
N GLU A 356 21.30 20.82 19.56
CA GLU A 356 22.27 21.87 19.88
C GLU A 356 23.59 21.65 19.12
N GLY A 357 24.11 22.72 18.50
CA GLY A 357 25.35 22.69 17.72
C GLY A 357 25.18 22.24 16.27
N VAL A 358 24.00 21.82 15.84
CA VAL A 358 23.69 21.48 14.45
C VAL A 358 23.01 22.69 13.80
N GLU A 359 23.71 23.40 12.92
CA GLU A 359 23.16 24.57 12.23
C GLU A 359 22.31 24.18 11.02
N MET A 360 22.71 23.10 10.31
CA MET A 360 22.03 22.61 9.12
C MET A 360 22.17 21.10 8.97
N VAL A 361 21.29 20.50 8.17
CA VAL A 361 21.29 19.09 7.79
C VAL A 361 21.41 18.98 6.29
N MET A 362 22.38 18.17 5.84
CA MET A 362 22.66 17.96 4.41
C MET A 362 21.89 16.73 3.89
N PRO A 363 21.59 16.69 2.58
CA PRO A 363 21.20 15.43 1.95
C PRO A 363 22.22 14.32 2.18
N GLY A 364 21.77 13.15 2.58
CA GLY A 364 22.61 12.01 2.98
C GLY A 364 22.88 11.89 4.48
N ASP A 365 22.50 12.90 5.26
CA ASP A 365 22.71 12.86 6.72
C ASP A 365 21.67 11.99 7.43
N ASN A 366 22.12 11.37 8.53
CA ASN A 366 21.28 10.75 9.55
C ASN A 366 21.30 11.66 10.79
N VAL A 367 20.12 12.10 11.24
CA VAL A 367 20.03 13.06 12.35
C VAL A 367 18.87 12.75 13.27
N ASP A 368 19.10 12.87 14.58
CA ASP A 368 18.03 12.89 15.57
C ASP A 368 17.48 14.31 15.69
N MET A 369 16.20 14.48 15.50
CA MET A 369 15.56 15.80 15.54
C MET A 369 14.27 15.79 16.35
N GLU A 370 14.00 16.94 16.97
CA GLU A 370 12.75 17.20 17.67
C GLU A 370 11.71 17.69 16.69
N CYS A 371 10.57 17.01 16.62
CA CYS A 371 9.49 17.30 15.69
C CYS A 371 8.24 17.73 16.44
N THR A 372 7.59 18.81 15.98
CA THR A 372 6.33 19.30 16.54
C THR A 372 5.29 19.42 15.41
N LEU A 373 4.25 18.60 15.46
CA LEU A 373 3.16 18.57 14.48
C LEU A 373 2.10 19.62 14.82
N ILE A 374 1.43 20.14 13.79
CA ILE A 374 0.32 21.09 13.99
C ILE A 374 -1.00 20.40 14.40
N THR A 375 -1.09 19.08 14.19
CA THR A 375 -2.27 18.27 14.49
C THR A 375 -1.83 16.98 15.18
N PRO A 376 -2.51 16.50 16.24
CA PRO A 376 -2.11 15.30 16.94
C PRO A 376 -2.33 14.05 16.09
N ILE A 377 -1.37 13.13 16.15
CA ILE A 377 -1.40 11.84 15.46
C ILE A 377 -1.39 10.73 16.50
N ALA A 378 -2.17 9.66 16.26
CA ALA A 378 -2.06 8.43 17.03
C ALA A 378 -0.67 7.84 16.85
N MET A 379 0.15 7.86 17.91
CA MET A 379 1.59 7.62 17.80
C MET A 379 2.07 6.65 18.87
N ASP A 380 2.94 5.74 18.43
CA ASP A 380 3.75 4.87 19.28
C ASP A 380 5.24 5.08 18.95
N GLU A 381 6.13 4.76 19.87
CA GLU A 381 7.56 4.64 19.56
C GLU A 381 7.78 3.57 18.48
N LYS A 382 8.79 3.76 17.65
CA LYS A 382 9.11 2.96 16.45
C LYS A 382 8.16 3.15 15.27
N LEU A 383 7.17 4.04 15.37
CA LEU A 383 6.34 4.39 14.22
C LEU A 383 7.21 5.03 13.12
N ARG A 384 7.15 4.50 11.91
CA ARG A 384 7.85 5.04 10.74
C ARG A 384 7.07 6.18 10.13
N PHE A 385 7.80 7.13 9.54
CA PHE A 385 7.21 8.24 8.79
C PHE A 385 8.08 8.66 7.61
N ALA A 386 7.46 9.28 6.62
CA ALA A 386 8.16 9.95 5.53
C ALA A 386 8.03 11.46 5.66
N ILE A 387 9.05 12.19 5.20
CA ILE A 387 9.06 13.65 5.10
C ILE A 387 8.95 14.04 3.63
N ARG A 388 8.01 14.91 3.32
CA ARG A 388 7.78 15.37 1.95
C ARG A 388 7.76 16.89 1.84
N GLU A 389 8.24 17.39 0.71
CA GLU A 389 8.25 18.81 0.34
C GLU A 389 8.00 18.94 -1.16
N GLY A 390 7.09 19.83 -1.55
CA GLY A 390 6.84 20.12 -2.97
C GLY A 390 6.50 18.92 -3.83
N GLY A 391 5.79 17.92 -3.25
CA GLY A 391 5.42 16.69 -3.95
C GLY A 391 6.50 15.62 -4.00
N ARG A 392 7.67 15.82 -3.37
CA ARG A 392 8.79 14.84 -3.33
C ARG A 392 9.02 14.33 -1.92
N THR A 393 9.43 13.07 -1.81
CA THR A 393 9.94 12.53 -0.55
C THR A 393 11.38 13.02 -0.37
N VAL A 394 11.64 13.67 0.76
CA VAL A 394 12.94 14.27 1.07
C VAL A 394 13.63 13.63 2.26
N GLY A 395 12.94 12.78 2.97
CA GLY A 395 13.50 12.03 4.08
C GLY A 395 12.56 10.94 4.59
N SER A 396 13.12 10.05 5.38
CA SER A 396 12.39 9.01 6.10
C SER A 396 12.91 8.91 7.51
N GLY A 397 12.02 8.58 8.44
CA GLY A 397 12.40 8.50 9.84
C GLY A 397 11.56 7.51 10.64
N VAL A 398 11.98 7.36 11.89
CA VAL A 398 11.30 6.57 12.89
C VAL A 398 11.16 7.38 14.18
N VAL A 399 10.01 7.30 14.83
CA VAL A 399 9.77 7.88 16.15
C VAL A 399 10.61 7.13 17.17
N THR A 400 11.56 7.81 17.80
CA THR A 400 12.46 7.21 18.81
C THR A 400 11.95 7.44 20.23
N LYS A 401 11.25 8.55 20.47
CA LYS A 401 10.70 8.90 21.77
C LYS A 401 9.53 9.87 21.62
N ILE A 402 8.47 9.67 22.40
CA ILE A 402 7.37 10.63 22.55
C ILE A 402 7.72 11.60 23.69
N LEU A 403 7.48 12.91 23.49
CA LEU A 403 7.85 13.99 24.40
C LEU A 403 6.62 14.60 25.11
#